data_3e253ef19cbafd6305115d8fc016681b
#
_entry.id   3e253ef19cbafd6305115d8fc016681b
#
_cell.length_a   1.000
_cell.length_b   1.000
_cell.length_c   1.000
_cell.angle_alpha   90.00
_cell.angle_beta   90.00
_cell.angle_gamma   90.00
#
_symmetry.space_group_name_H-M   'P 1'
#
loop_
_entity.id
_entity.type
_entity.pdbx_description
1 polymer ?
#
loop_
_entity_poly.entity_id
_entity_poly.type
_entity_poly.pdbx_seq_one_letter_code
_entity_poly.pdbx_strand_id
1 'polypeptide(L)'
;AKRGCVISRADAQHIAELTLCDLSLASTETDKLCSYAGTGEITAEMIDKLTIKQLDTSIYSLATELLKGNRRQALLILDDLIAQKIEPVVILAALSSNYIDFYRAKTAQGAGKSSQQTADDFGYAKNRTFVVTKAMNLVSRLDTEHIRNCLDILFNADLALKTSAINCRTVLEETIVKLSPEKSRRSYY
;
A
#
# COMPACT_ATOMS: atom_id res chain seq x y z
N ALA A 1 3.12 -12.49 25.84
CA ALA A 1 3.23 -13.33 27.06
C ALA A 1 2.95 -12.58 28.36
N LYS A 2 3.14 -11.27 28.48
CA LYS A 2 2.89 -10.53 29.74
C LYS A 2 1.39 -10.34 30.07
N ARG A 3 0.48 -10.49 29.11
CA ARG A 3 -0.98 -10.29 29.30
C ARG A 3 -1.82 -11.55 29.15
N GLY A 4 -1.22 -12.73 29.04
CA GLY A 4 -1.92 -14.02 28.99
C GLY A 4 -2.57 -14.36 27.64
N CYS A 5 -2.48 -13.50 26.62
CA CYS A 5 -2.98 -13.78 25.28
C CYS A 5 -1.96 -14.58 24.46
N VAL A 6 -2.47 -15.39 23.54
CA VAL A 6 -1.67 -16.13 22.55
C VAL A 6 -1.88 -15.49 21.18
N ILE A 7 -0.82 -15.41 20.38
CA ILE A 7 -0.88 -14.93 19.01
C ILE A 7 0.00 -15.83 18.13
N SER A 8 -0.49 -16.16 16.93
CA SER A 8 0.30 -16.92 15.97
C SER A 8 1.45 -16.04 15.40
N ARG A 9 2.50 -16.68 14.90
CA ARG A 9 3.59 -15.95 14.23
C ARG A 9 3.10 -15.18 12.99
N ALA A 10 2.15 -15.76 12.25
CA ALA A 10 1.55 -15.13 11.08
C ALA A 10 0.77 -13.88 11.47
N ASP A 11 -0.04 -13.95 12.53
CA ASP A 11 -0.83 -12.81 13.01
C ASP A 11 0.05 -11.71 13.62
N ALA A 12 1.13 -12.09 14.33
CA ALA A 12 2.11 -11.12 14.81
C ALA A 12 2.82 -10.38 13.66
N GLN A 13 3.14 -11.11 12.57
CA GLN A 13 3.68 -10.50 11.37
C GLN A 13 2.65 -9.59 10.70
N HIS A 14 1.38 -9.97 10.67
CA HIS A 14 0.30 -9.14 10.14
C HIS A 14 0.17 -7.80 10.89
N ILE A 15 0.24 -7.82 12.24
CA ILE A 15 0.28 -6.57 13.03
C ILE A 15 1.52 -5.74 12.67
N ALA A 16 2.69 -6.34 12.57
CA ALA A 16 3.92 -5.62 12.21
C ALA A 16 3.80 -4.97 10.81
N GLU A 17 3.14 -5.62 9.86
CA GLU A 17 2.88 -5.08 8.54
C GLU A 17 1.89 -3.92 8.55
N LEU A 18 0.80 -4.03 9.32
CA LEU A 18 -0.20 -2.97 9.47
C LEU A 18 0.36 -1.73 10.17
N THR A 19 1.33 -1.91 11.03
CA THR A 19 2.00 -0.83 11.78
C THR A 19 3.31 -0.37 11.16
N LEU A 20 3.63 -0.81 9.93
CA LEU A 20 4.89 -0.49 9.23
C LEU A 20 6.15 -0.77 10.05
N CYS A 21 6.12 -1.80 10.90
CA CYS A 21 7.19 -2.15 11.86
C CYS A 21 7.52 -1.02 12.86
N ASP A 22 6.61 -0.09 13.11
CA ASP A 22 6.71 0.85 14.23
C ASP A 22 6.41 0.10 15.53
N LEU A 23 7.44 -0.06 16.37
CA LEU A 23 7.34 -0.83 17.61
C LEU A 23 6.38 -0.19 18.63
N SER A 24 6.31 1.14 18.68
CA SER A 24 5.44 1.85 19.61
C SER A 24 3.98 1.61 19.23
N LEU A 25 3.66 1.79 17.95
CA LEU A 25 2.34 1.55 17.42
C LEU A 25 1.95 0.07 17.51
N ALA A 26 2.85 -0.85 17.12
CA ALA A 26 2.61 -2.29 17.23
C ALA A 26 2.32 -2.71 18.68
N SER A 27 3.01 -2.12 19.66
CA SER A 27 2.74 -2.35 21.08
C SER A 27 1.35 -1.86 21.47
N THR A 28 0.97 -0.65 21.05
CA THR A 28 -0.36 -0.07 21.36
C THR A 28 -1.49 -0.91 20.74
N GLU A 29 -1.35 -1.28 19.48
CA GLU A 29 -2.33 -2.12 18.80
C GLU A 29 -2.42 -3.53 19.42
N THR A 30 -1.27 -4.13 19.77
CA THR A 30 -1.24 -5.42 20.47
C THR A 30 -1.91 -5.34 21.84
N ASP A 31 -1.69 -4.25 22.59
CA ASP A 31 -2.32 -4.02 23.88
C ASP A 31 -3.84 -3.92 23.78
N LYS A 32 -4.33 -3.25 22.75
CA LYS A 32 -5.77 -3.14 22.45
C LYS A 32 -6.37 -4.51 22.09
N LEU A 33 -5.69 -5.26 21.23
CA LEU A 33 -6.10 -6.61 20.84
C LEU A 33 -6.11 -7.58 22.02
N CYS A 34 -5.10 -7.53 22.90
CA CYS A 34 -5.06 -8.31 24.14
C CYS A 34 -6.23 -7.96 25.07
N SER A 35 -6.56 -6.67 25.19
CA SER A 35 -7.68 -6.22 26.02
C SER A 35 -9.03 -6.72 25.51
N TYR A 36 -9.16 -6.86 24.18
CA TYR A 36 -10.36 -7.41 23.55
C TYR A 36 -10.43 -8.96 23.66
N ALA A 37 -9.30 -9.64 23.44
CA ALA A 37 -9.22 -11.10 23.48
C ALA A 37 -9.30 -11.68 24.92
N GLY A 38 -9.05 -10.87 25.94
CA GLY A 38 -8.97 -11.33 27.34
C GLY A 38 -7.79 -12.29 27.54
N THR A 39 -8.07 -13.56 27.84
CA THR A 39 -7.06 -14.64 27.95
C THR A 39 -7.04 -15.55 26.73
N GLY A 40 -7.74 -15.16 25.65
CA GLY A 40 -7.88 -15.96 24.44
C GLY A 40 -6.76 -15.74 23.40
N GLU A 41 -7.01 -16.29 22.23
CA GLU A 41 -6.13 -16.14 21.06
C GLU A 41 -6.50 -14.87 20.27
N ILE A 42 -5.48 -14.11 19.86
CA ILE A 42 -5.64 -13.00 18.93
C ILE A 42 -5.68 -13.58 17.51
N THR A 43 -6.81 -13.41 16.84
CA THR A 43 -7.04 -13.96 15.49
C THR A 43 -6.88 -12.89 14.41
N ALA A 44 -6.63 -13.32 13.17
CA ALA A 44 -6.56 -12.42 12.00
C ALA A 44 -7.83 -11.56 11.86
N GLU A 45 -9.02 -12.13 12.13
CA GLU A 45 -10.29 -11.40 12.07
C GLU A 45 -10.35 -10.26 13.10
N MET A 46 -9.86 -10.49 14.31
CA MET A 46 -9.76 -9.45 15.35
C MET A 46 -8.80 -8.35 14.94
N ILE A 47 -7.65 -8.73 14.35
CA ILE A 47 -6.65 -7.78 13.85
C ILE A 47 -7.27 -6.90 12.76
N ASP A 48 -7.90 -7.49 11.75
CA ASP A 48 -8.51 -6.75 10.64
C ASP A 48 -9.63 -5.81 11.09
N LYS A 49 -10.39 -6.20 12.11
CA LYS A 49 -11.53 -5.44 12.63
C LYS A 49 -11.13 -4.31 13.59
N LEU A 50 -10.11 -4.54 14.41
CA LEU A 50 -9.79 -3.65 15.54
C LEU A 50 -8.54 -2.80 15.31
N THR A 51 -7.60 -3.27 14.48
CA THR A 51 -6.37 -2.51 14.22
C THR A 51 -6.68 -1.35 13.28
N ILE A 52 -6.34 -0.14 13.71
CA ILE A 52 -6.43 1.04 12.83
C ILE A 52 -5.34 0.91 11.77
N LYS A 53 -5.77 0.67 10.53
CA LYS A 53 -4.85 0.69 9.39
C LYS A 53 -4.28 2.10 9.28
N GLN A 54 -2.95 2.22 9.35
CA GLN A 54 -2.33 3.51 9.08
C GLN A 54 -2.63 3.92 7.63
N LEU A 55 -2.74 5.23 7.43
CA LEU A 55 -2.97 5.82 6.11
C LEU A 55 -1.99 5.27 5.06
N ASP A 56 -0.70 5.22 5.39
CA ASP A 56 0.35 4.70 4.52
C ASP A 56 0.12 3.23 4.13
N THR A 57 -0.35 2.39 5.07
CA THR A 57 -0.68 0.98 4.82
C THR A 57 -1.89 0.85 3.89
N SER A 58 -2.91 1.68 4.11
CA SER A 58 -4.12 1.69 3.26
C SER A 58 -3.78 2.14 1.84
N ILE A 59 -2.97 3.18 1.68
CA ILE A 59 -2.56 3.67 0.36
C ILE A 59 -1.58 2.70 -0.32
N TYR A 60 -0.70 2.02 0.42
CA TYR A 60 0.14 0.97 -0.14
C TYR A 60 -0.71 -0.22 -0.64
N SER A 61 -1.76 -0.58 0.10
CA SER A 61 -2.72 -1.60 -0.34
C SER A 61 -3.46 -1.16 -1.60
N LEU A 62 -3.91 0.11 -1.67
CA LEU A 62 -4.50 0.70 -2.88
C LEU A 62 -3.55 0.57 -4.08
N ALA A 63 -2.29 1.01 -3.94
CA ALA A 63 -1.28 0.93 -4.99
C ALA A 63 -1.04 -0.53 -5.45
N THR A 64 -1.00 -1.47 -4.51
CA THR A 64 -0.82 -2.90 -4.77
C THR A 64 -1.98 -3.48 -5.57
N GLU A 65 -3.22 -3.18 -5.18
CA GLU A 65 -4.40 -3.68 -5.89
C GLU A 65 -4.53 -3.08 -7.30
N LEU A 66 -4.11 -1.83 -7.49
CA LEU A 66 -4.02 -1.19 -8.80
C LEU A 66 -3.03 -1.91 -9.72
N LEU A 67 -1.82 -2.22 -9.23
CA LEU A 67 -0.82 -2.97 -10.00
C LEU A 67 -1.27 -4.41 -10.33
N LYS A 68 -2.09 -5.04 -9.47
CA LYS A 68 -2.70 -6.34 -9.74
C LYS A 68 -3.89 -6.27 -10.72
N GLY A 69 -4.37 -5.07 -11.06
CA GLY A 69 -5.54 -4.86 -11.88
C GLY A 69 -6.88 -5.13 -11.17
N ASN A 70 -6.89 -5.14 -9.83
CA ASN A 70 -8.08 -5.34 -9.00
C ASN A 70 -8.84 -4.03 -8.79
N ARG A 71 -9.36 -3.46 -9.88
CA ARG A 71 -10.07 -2.16 -9.89
C ARG A 71 -11.17 -2.07 -8.81
N ARG A 72 -11.97 -3.14 -8.66
CA ARG A 72 -13.05 -3.16 -7.66
C ARG A 72 -12.52 -2.97 -6.25
N GLN A 73 -11.47 -3.71 -5.87
CA GLN A 73 -10.87 -3.60 -4.54
C GLN A 73 -10.21 -2.23 -4.33
N ALA A 74 -9.56 -1.70 -5.36
CA ALA A 74 -8.96 -0.38 -5.32
C ALA A 74 -10.01 0.72 -5.05
N LEU A 75 -11.18 0.65 -5.70
CA LEU A 75 -12.28 1.60 -5.46
C LEU A 75 -12.85 1.48 -4.04
N LEU A 76 -12.99 0.27 -3.50
CA LEU A 76 -13.43 0.08 -2.11
C LEU A 76 -12.43 0.71 -1.12
N ILE A 77 -11.13 0.54 -1.34
CA ILE A 77 -10.11 1.16 -0.48
C ILE A 77 -10.17 2.70 -0.61
N LEU A 78 -10.40 3.23 -1.82
CA LEU A 78 -10.57 4.67 -2.01
C LEU A 78 -11.79 5.19 -1.25
N ASP A 79 -12.93 4.50 -1.34
CA ASP A 79 -14.15 4.88 -0.62
C ASP A 79 -13.93 4.90 0.90
N ASP A 80 -13.21 3.91 1.44
CA ASP A 80 -12.84 3.87 2.86
C ASP A 80 -11.95 5.05 3.25
N LEU A 81 -10.96 5.42 2.44
CA LEU A 81 -10.09 6.57 2.68
C LEU A 81 -10.88 7.89 2.68
N ILE A 82 -11.80 8.04 1.74
CA ILE A 82 -12.68 9.22 1.65
C ILE A 82 -13.65 9.26 2.84
N ALA A 83 -14.21 8.12 3.26
CA ALA A 83 -15.07 8.02 4.43
C ALA A 83 -14.33 8.41 5.73
N GLN A 84 -13.03 8.15 5.81
CA GLN A 84 -12.14 8.60 6.88
C GLN A 84 -11.77 10.09 6.77
N LYS A 85 -12.34 10.82 5.80
CA LYS A 85 -12.09 12.25 5.55
C LYS A 85 -10.64 12.57 5.19
N ILE A 86 -9.95 11.62 4.57
CA ILE A 86 -8.61 11.87 4.05
C ILE A 86 -8.73 12.73 2.78
N GLU A 87 -7.99 13.83 2.77
CA GLU A 87 -8.02 14.77 1.65
C GLU A 87 -7.50 14.11 0.35
N PRO A 88 -8.18 14.30 -0.78
CA PRO A 88 -7.80 13.71 -2.07
C PRO A 88 -6.36 13.97 -2.49
N VAL A 89 -5.84 15.17 -2.20
CA VAL A 89 -4.46 15.55 -2.51
C VAL A 89 -3.46 14.70 -1.69
N VAL A 90 -3.79 14.38 -0.44
CA VAL A 90 -2.96 13.54 0.43
C VAL A 90 -2.95 12.10 -0.10
N ILE A 91 -4.11 11.58 -0.50
CA ILE A 91 -4.22 10.23 -1.10
C ILE A 91 -3.36 10.16 -2.37
N LEU A 92 -3.49 11.13 -3.27
CA LEU A 92 -2.75 11.14 -4.53
C LEU A 92 -1.24 11.28 -4.32
N ALA A 93 -0.80 12.15 -3.41
CA ALA A 93 0.61 12.35 -3.10
C ALA A 93 1.26 11.07 -2.54
N ALA A 94 0.58 10.39 -1.60
CA ALA A 94 1.07 9.15 -1.02
C ALA A 94 1.03 7.99 -2.04
N LEU A 95 0.01 7.93 -2.91
CA LEU A 95 -0.07 6.97 -4.01
C LEU A 95 1.10 7.18 -4.99
N SER A 96 1.39 8.43 -5.36
CA SER A 96 2.52 8.79 -6.23
C SER A 96 3.86 8.37 -5.63
N SER A 97 4.04 8.59 -4.31
CA SER A 97 5.24 8.14 -3.60
C SER A 97 5.44 6.63 -3.69
N ASN A 98 4.38 5.84 -3.53
CA ASN A 98 4.45 4.37 -3.69
C ASN A 98 4.85 3.96 -5.12
N TYR A 99 4.31 4.63 -6.14
CA TYR A 99 4.69 4.33 -7.54
C TYR A 99 6.13 4.74 -7.86
N ILE A 100 6.65 5.81 -7.23
CA ILE A 100 8.08 6.16 -7.30
C ILE A 100 8.93 5.03 -6.69
N ASP A 101 8.53 4.49 -5.55
CA ASP A 101 9.23 3.37 -4.91
C ASP A 101 9.16 2.10 -5.78
N PHE A 102 8.04 1.83 -6.44
CA PHE A 102 7.92 0.73 -7.41
C PHE A 102 8.84 0.93 -8.62
N TYR A 103 8.94 2.15 -9.14
CA TYR A 103 9.84 2.46 -10.24
C TYR A 103 11.32 2.29 -9.84
N ARG A 104 11.71 2.78 -8.65
CA ARG A 104 13.05 2.58 -8.08
C ARG A 104 13.38 1.10 -7.92
N ALA A 105 12.44 0.33 -7.35
CA ALA A 105 12.60 -1.12 -7.17
C ALA A 105 12.78 -1.83 -8.51
N LYS A 106 11.99 -1.47 -9.53
CA LYS A 106 12.07 -2.08 -10.88
C LYS A 106 13.37 -1.76 -11.58
N THR A 107 13.81 -0.50 -11.55
CA THR A 107 15.09 -0.09 -12.17
C THR A 107 16.30 -0.74 -11.47
N ALA A 108 16.26 -0.84 -10.15
CA ALA A 108 17.30 -1.52 -9.38
C ALA A 108 17.37 -3.03 -9.72
N GLN A 109 16.24 -3.70 -9.90
CA GLN A 109 16.19 -5.09 -10.37
C GLN A 109 16.82 -5.24 -11.75
N GLY A 110 16.54 -4.33 -12.68
CA GLY A 110 17.16 -4.31 -14.01
C GLY A 110 18.68 -4.14 -13.97
N ALA A 111 19.18 -3.45 -12.93
CA ALA A 111 20.60 -3.29 -12.65
C ALA A 111 21.21 -4.42 -11.80
N GLY A 112 20.46 -5.49 -11.48
CA GLY A 112 20.93 -6.63 -10.70
C GLY A 112 21.15 -6.34 -9.22
N LYS A 113 20.60 -5.24 -8.68
CA LYS A 113 20.78 -4.86 -7.27
C LYS A 113 19.85 -5.64 -6.34
N SER A 114 20.36 -5.97 -5.15
CA SER A 114 19.57 -6.53 -4.07
C SER A 114 18.67 -5.47 -3.40
N SER A 115 17.69 -5.91 -2.62
CA SER A 115 16.83 -5.01 -1.85
C SER A 115 17.62 -4.17 -0.83
N GLN A 116 18.67 -4.73 -0.24
CA GLN A 116 19.54 -4.00 0.68
C GLN A 116 20.33 -2.89 -0.05
N GLN A 117 20.98 -3.23 -1.15
CA GLN A 117 21.70 -2.25 -1.97
C GLN A 117 20.76 -1.13 -2.47
N THR A 118 19.55 -1.49 -2.87
CA THR A 118 18.55 -0.52 -3.32
C THR A 118 18.11 0.40 -2.17
N ALA A 119 17.91 -0.16 -0.96
CA ALA A 119 17.57 0.62 0.21
C ALA A 119 18.68 1.63 0.56
N ASP A 120 19.94 1.20 0.52
CA ASP A 120 21.10 2.04 0.80
C ASP A 120 21.27 3.15 -0.27
N ASP A 121 21.14 2.81 -1.55
CA ASP A 121 21.27 3.76 -2.67
C ASP A 121 20.25 4.89 -2.65
N PHE A 122 19.02 4.57 -2.25
CA PHE A 122 17.91 5.54 -2.19
C PHE A 122 17.68 6.12 -0.80
N GLY A 123 18.55 5.82 0.17
CA GLY A 123 18.51 6.40 1.51
C GLY A 123 17.32 5.95 2.36
N TYR A 124 16.81 4.74 2.15
CA TYR A 124 15.75 4.20 3.01
C TYR A 124 16.30 3.89 4.40
N ALA A 125 15.53 4.21 5.43
CA ALA A 125 15.87 3.82 6.79
C ALA A 125 15.99 2.28 6.90
N LYS A 126 16.94 1.79 7.72
CA LYS A 126 17.24 0.35 7.85
C LYS A 126 16.03 -0.51 8.19
N ASN A 127 15.08 0.02 8.97
CA ASN A 127 13.83 -0.65 9.30
C ASN A 127 12.82 -0.69 8.14
N ARG A 128 13.08 0.00 7.02
CA ARG A 128 12.21 0.05 5.83
C ARG A 128 12.71 -0.82 4.66
N THR A 129 13.81 -1.56 4.80
CA THR A 129 14.33 -2.46 3.76
C THR A 129 13.27 -3.51 3.33
N PHE A 130 12.40 -3.92 4.25
CA PHE A 130 11.31 -4.84 3.93
C PHE A 130 10.29 -4.24 2.93
N VAL A 131 10.07 -2.91 2.94
CA VAL A 131 9.21 -2.22 1.98
C VAL A 131 9.81 -2.33 0.58
N VAL A 132 11.12 -2.13 0.45
CA VAL A 132 11.85 -2.29 -0.81
C VAL A 132 11.76 -3.74 -1.30
N THR A 133 11.93 -4.72 -0.41
CA THR A 133 11.80 -6.14 -0.75
C THR A 133 10.39 -6.48 -1.26
N LYS A 134 9.34 -5.97 -0.59
CA LYS A 134 7.95 -6.15 -1.04
C LYS A 134 7.71 -5.48 -2.40
N ALA A 135 8.19 -4.26 -2.59
CA ALA A 135 8.08 -3.54 -3.84
C ALA A 135 8.77 -4.32 -4.98
N MET A 136 10.00 -4.81 -4.78
CA MET A 136 10.72 -5.63 -5.76
C MET A 136 9.93 -6.89 -6.15
N ASN A 137 9.38 -7.62 -5.17
CA ASN A 137 8.58 -8.80 -5.44
C ASN A 137 7.33 -8.47 -6.26
N LEU A 138 6.66 -7.36 -5.92
CA LEU A 138 5.45 -6.92 -6.60
C LEU A 138 5.70 -6.53 -8.06
N VAL A 139 6.78 -5.79 -8.33
CA VAL A 139 7.10 -5.29 -9.67
C VAL A 139 7.90 -6.26 -10.54
N SER A 140 8.28 -7.44 -10.02
CA SER A 140 9.17 -8.38 -10.69
C SER A 140 8.70 -8.75 -12.11
N ARG A 141 7.39 -8.92 -12.31
CA ARG A 141 6.77 -9.32 -13.59
C ARG A 141 6.22 -8.15 -14.40
N LEU A 142 6.35 -6.93 -13.92
CA LEU A 142 5.85 -5.75 -14.61
C LEU A 142 6.93 -5.19 -15.55
N ASP A 143 6.50 -4.50 -16.59
CA ASP A 143 7.40 -3.73 -17.43
C ASP A 143 7.72 -2.37 -16.81
N THR A 144 8.95 -1.89 -17.00
CA THR A 144 9.39 -0.56 -16.53
C THR A 144 8.57 0.55 -17.20
N GLU A 145 8.24 0.38 -18.49
CA GLU A 145 7.41 1.30 -19.25
C GLU A 145 5.99 1.42 -18.66
N HIS A 146 5.41 0.28 -18.23
CA HIS A 146 4.10 0.30 -17.58
C HIS A 146 4.12 1.15 -16.30
N ILE A 147 5.14 1.00 -15.43
CA ILE A 147 5.23 1.79 -14.21
C ILE A 147 5.47 3.28 -14.52
N ARG A 148 6.24 3.60 -15.56
CA ARG A 148 6.44 4.97 -16.05
C ARG A 148 5.12 5.60 -16.48
N ASN A 149 4.34 4.90 -17.30
CA ASN A 149 3.02 5.36 -17.74
C ASN A 149 2.07 5.60 -16.57
N CYS A 150 2.14 4.78 -15.51
CA CYS A 150 1.40 5.02 -14.29
C CYS A 150 1.83 6.32 -13.58
N LEU A 151 3.13 6.65 -13.56
CA LEU A 151 3.62 7.91 -13.01
C LEU A 151 3.13 9.12 -13.82
N ASP A 152 3.05 9.00 -15.13
CA ASP A 152 2.50 10.06 -16.01
C ASP A 152 0.99 10.27 -15.74
N ILE A 153 0.24 9.19 -15.52
CA ILE A 153 -1.18 9.28 -15.12
C ILE A 153 -1.31 10.01 -13.79
N LEU A 154 -0.48 9.67 -12.79
CA LEU A 154 -0.51 10.30 -11.46
C LEU A 154 -0.10 11.78 -11.53
N PHE A 155 0.89 12.13 -12.35
CA PHE A 155 1.29 13.51 -12.60
C PHE A 155 0.13 14.34 -13.19
N ASN A 156 -0.56 13.80 -14.20
CA ASN A 156 -1.70 14.47 -14.79
C ASN A 156 -2.88 14.62 -13.82
N ALA A 157 -3.08 13.63 -12.92
CA ALA A 157 -4.08 13.72 -11.87
C ALA A 157 -3.74 14.82 -10.85
N ASP A 158 -2.47 14.94 -10.45
CA ASP A 158 -2.01 16.00 -9.55
C ASP A 158 -2.24 17.40 -10.17
N LEU A 159 -1.93 17.53 -11.45
CA LEU A 159 -2.21 18.76 -12.18
C LEU A 159 -3.71 19.06 -12.22
N ALA A 160 -4.55 18.05 -12.50
CA ALA A 160 -6.00 18.21 -12.52
C ALA A 160 -6.57 18.61 -11.16
N LEU A 161 -6.10 18.03 -10.05
CA LEU A 161 -6.52 18.44 -8.71
C LEU A 161 -6.19 19.89 -8.37
N LYS A 162 -5.12 20.46 -8.97
CA LYS A 162 -4.66 21.82 -8.71
C LYS A 162 -5.26 22.86 -9.63
N THR A 163 -5.68 22.49 -10.84
CA THR A 163 -6.03 23.46 -11.89
C THR A 163 -7.47 23.34 -12.39
N SER A 164 -8.14 22.21 -12.15
CA SER A 164 -9.50 22.01 -12.68
C SER A 164 -10.56 22.33 -11.64
N ALA A 165 -11.76 22.67 -12.12
CA ALA A 165 -12.97 22.83 -11.31
C ALA A 165 -13.70 21.49 -11.07
N ILE A 166 -13.12 20.37 -11.50
CA ILE A 166 -13.69 19.02 -11.36
C ILE A 166 -13.64 18.61 -9.89
N ASN A 167 -14.66 17.89 -9.44
CA ASN A 167 -14.68 17.35 -8.09
C ASN A 167 -13.45 16.44 -7.87
N CYS A 168 -12.70 16.71 -6.80
CA CYS A 168 -11.46 15.99 -6.48
C CYS A 168 -11.65 14.46 -6.36
N ARG A 169 -12.82 14.02 -5.86
CA ARG A 169 -13.19 12.59 -5.82
C ARG A 169 -13.26 11.99 -7.22
N THR A 170 -13.91 12.69 -8.15
CA THR A 170 -14.02 12.25 -9.55
C THR A 170 -12.65 12.11 -10.20
N VAL A 171 -11.72 13.05 -9.93
CA VAL A 171 -10.35 12.96 -10.42
C VAL A 171 -9.65 11.70 -9.90
N LEU A 172 -9.82 11.36 -8.62
CA LEU A 172 -9.23 10.13 -8.05
C LEU A 172 -9.85 8.87 -8.65
N GLU A 173 -11.18 8.81 -8.77
CA GLU A 173 -11.87 7.66 -9.37
C GLU A 173 -11.43 7.42 -10.82
N GLU A 174 -11.33 8.50 -11.61
CA GLU A 174 -10.82 8.44 -12.98
C GLU A 174 -9.36 7.96 -13.02
N THR A 175 -8.53 8.43 -12.09
CA THR A 175 -7.13 8.02 -11.95
C THR A 175 -7.03 6.53 -11.64
N ILE A 176 -7.84 5.99 -10.73
CA ILE A 176 -7.90 4.55 -10.44
C ILE A 176 -8.27 3.74 -11.66
N VAL A 177 -9.25 4.21 -12.45
CA VAL A 177 -9.64 3.53 -13.69
C VAL A 177 -8.48 3.49 -14.68
N LYS A 178 -7.76 4.60 -14.86
CA LYS A 178 -6.61 4.69 -15.76
C LYS A 178 -5.40 3.87 -15.30
N LEU A 179 -5.15 3.80 -14.00
CA LEU A 179 -4.06 3.00 -13.41
C LEU A 179 -4.33 1.50 -13.42
N SER A 180 -5.61 1.09 -13.50
CA SER A 180 -5.98 -0.31 -13.55
C SER A 180 -5.98 -0.81 -14.98
N PRO A 181 -4.99 -1.60 -15.43
CA PRO A 181 -5.03 -2.15 -16.77
C PRO A 181 -6.30 -2.96 -16.95
N GLU A 182 -7.02 -2.74 -18.04
CA GLU A 182 -8.07 -3.67 -18.43
C GLU A 182 -7.43 -5.05 -18.57
N LYS A 183 -7.94 -6.03 -17.84
CA LYS A 183 -7.62 -7.43 -18.12
C LYS A 183 -8.00 -7.63 -19.58
N SER A 184 -7.00 -7.62 -20.48
CA SER A 184 -7.19 -8.04 -21.85
C SER A 184 -8.04 -9.30 -21.79
N ARG A 185 -9.28 -9.25 -22.32
CA ARG A 185 -10.09 -10.45 -22.54
C ARG A 185 -9.21 -11.35 -23.39
N ARG A 186 -8.59 -12.35 -22.75
CA ARG A 186 -7.97 -13.44 -23.52
C ARG A 186 -9.05 -13.90 -24.46
N SER A 187 -8.88 -13.55 -25.74
CA SER A 187 -9.68 -14.06 -26.84
C SER A 187 -9.67 -15.58 -26.72
N TYR A 188 -10.79 -16.15 -26.37
CA TYR A 188 -11.06 -17.56 -26.57
C TYR A 188 -11.34 -17.71 -28.09
N TYR A 189 -10.32 -18.02 -28.84
CA TYR A 189 -10.42 -18.68 -30.15
C TYR A 189 -9.45 -19.86 -30.16
#